data_135110e823a1e36aedff31b60668da67
#
_entry.id   135110e823a1e36aedff31b60668da67
#
_cell.length_a   1.000
_cell.length_b   1.000
_cell.length_c   1.000
_cell.angle_alpha   90.00
_cell.angle_beta   90.00
_cell.angle_gamma   90.00
#
_symmetry.space_group_name_H-M   'P 1'
#
loop_
_entity.id
_entity.type
_entity.pdbx_description
1 polymer ?
#
loop_
_entity_poly.entity_id
_entity_poly.type
_entity_poly.pdbx_seq_one_letter_code
_entity_poly.pdbx_strand_id
1 'polypeptide(L)'
;FRVTTRLVPGPLAELIADPDRIMAESVLTSLVDSRAERLGSAASFAAWAEPVLGAVDADGFIARRVREWSLFKVLQSGEAVDRAALAASSNWLQRKVVEEADSATVLAVLGETGRTKRIRNLAKTRAGRLRASGQ
;
A
#
# COMPACT_ATOMS: atom_id res chain seq x y z
N PHE A 1 -17.22 6.88 -13.93
CA PHE A 1 -15.81 7.05 -14.25
C PHE A 1 -15.54 6.62 -15.69
N ARG A 2 -14.39 6.98 -16.18
CA ARG A 2 -14.10 6.85 -17.58
C ARG A 2 -12.87 5.98 -17.82
N VAL A 3 -13.05 4.89 -18.56
CA VAL A 3 -11.95 4.00 -18.89
C VAL A 3 -11.36 4.41 -20.24
N THR A 4 -10.05 4.58 -20.28
CA THR A 4 -9.31 4.84 -21.49
C THR A 4 -8.57 3.56 -21.87
N THR A 5 -9.11 2.79 -22.81
CA THR A 5 -8.57 1.49 -23.17
C THR A 5 -7.15 1.55 -23.72
N ARG A 6 -6.71 2.72 -24.18
CA ARG A 6 -5.34 2.91 -24.64
C ARG A 6 -4.31 2.81 -23.52
N LEU A 7 -4.70 3.18 -22.28
CA LEU A 7 -3.81 3.23 -21.13
C LEU A 7 -3.95 2.00 -20.22
N VAL A 8 -5.09 1.32 -20.30
CA VAL A 8 -5.38 0.19 -19.41
C VAL A 8 -5.44 -1.08 -20.27
N PRO A 9 -4.64 -2.14 -19.94
CA PRO A 9 -4.70 -3.40 -20.67
C PRO A 9 -6.12 -3.95 -20.76
N GLY A 10 -6.44 -4.66 -21.85
CA GLY A 10 -7.78 -5.15 -22.12
C GLY A 10 -8.47 -5.88 -20.96
N PRO A 11 -7.84 -6.92 -20.36
CA PRO A 11 -8.47 -7.61 -19.24
C PRO A 11 -8.74 -6.71 -18.05
N LEU A 12 -7.84 -5.78 -17.78
CA LEU A 12 -8.00 -4.84 -16.68
C LEU A 12 -9.12 -3.84 -16.96
N ALA A 13 -9.23 -3.37 -18.21
CA ALA A 13 -10.30 -2.48 -18.61
C ALA A 13 -11.67 -3.17 -18.44
N GLU A 14 -11.76 -4.45 -18.77
CA GLU A 14 -13.00 -5.21 -18.60
C GLU A 14 -13.40 -5.31 -17.12
N LEU A 15 -12.44 -5.55 -16.24
CA LEU A 15 -12.72 -5.61 -14.80
C LEU A 15 -13.21 -4.27 -14.27
N ILE A 16 -12.58 -3.19 -14.69
CA ILE A 16 -12.95 -1.85 -14.23
C ILE A 16 -14.38 -1.50 -14.69
N ALA A 17 -14.76 -1.94 -15.88
CA ALA A 17 -16.07 -1.66 -16.46
C ALA A 17 -17.15 -2.68 -16.06
N ASP A 18 -16.79 -3.70 -15.28
CA ASP A 18 -17.71 -4.78 -14.90
C ASP A 18 -18.88 -4.25 -14.08
N PRO A 19 -20.13 -4.57 -14.46
CA PRO A 19 -21.29 -4.15 -13.68
C PRO A 19 -21.39 -4.80 -12.31
N ASP A 20 -20.77 -5.96 -12.12
CA ASP A 20 -20.66 -6.56 -10.79
C ASP A 20 -19.48 -5.92 -10.07
N ARG A 21 -19.73 -4.78 -9.42
CA ARG A 21 -18.69 -3.97 -8.83
C ARG A 21 -17.98 -4.66 -7.67
N ILE A 22 -18.68 -5.47 -6.90
CA ILE A 22 -18.08 -6.15 -5.74
C ILE A 22 -17.06 -7.18 -6.20
N MET A 23 -17.44 -8.01 -7.17
CA MET A 23 -16.54 -9.03 -7.70
C MET A 23 -15.37 -8.40 -8.45
N ALA A 24 -15.65 -7.41 -9.30
CA ALA A 24 -14.62 -6.73 -10.06
C ALA A 24 -13.62 -6.04 -9.14
N GLU A 25 -14.09 -5.40 -8.08
CA GLU A 25 -13.22 -4.74 -7.10
C GLU A 25 -12.33 -5.75 -6.38
N SER A 26 -12.88 -6.90 -6.03
CA SER A 26 -12.11 -7.97 -5.39
C SER A 26 -10.98 -8.48 -6.29
N VAL A 27 -11.29 -8.72 -7.56
CA VAL A 27 -10.29 -9.17 -8.53
C VAL A 27 -9.24 -8.10 -8.77
N LEU A 28 -9.65 -6.84 -8.90
CA LEU A 28 -8.71 -5.73 -9.08
C LEU A 28 -7.80 -5.57 -7.87
N THR A 29 -8.33 -5.71 -6.67
CA THR A 29 -7.53 -5.64 -5.45
C THR A 29 -6.45 -6.71 -5.46
N SER A 30 -6.81 -7.94 -5.81
CA SER A 30 -5.85 -9.03 -5.91
C SER A 30 -4.79 -8.77 -6.97
N LEU A 31 -5.18 -8.18 -8.08
CA LEU A 31 -4.25 -7.83 -9.15
C LEU A 31 -3.27 -6.75 -8.70
N VAL A 32 -3.78 -5.70 -8.05
CA VAL A 32 -2.93 -4.63 -7.51
C VAL A 32 -1.91 -5.21 -6.54
N ASP A 33 -2.37 -6.03 -5.60
CA ASP A 33 -1.48 -6.64 -4.60
C ASP A 33 -0.41 -7.51 -5.27
N SER A 34 -0.80 -8.33 -6.23
CA SER A 34 0.12 -9.20 -6.94
C SER A 34 1.19 -8.40 -7.71
N ARG A 35 0.78 -7.34 -8.39
CA ARG A 35 1.71 -6.48 -9.13
C ARG A 35 2.64 -5.74 -8.20
N ALA A 36 2.13 -5.24 -7.09
CA ALA A 36 2.94 -4.55 -6.10
C ALA A 36 4.03 -5.47 -5.55
N GLU A 37 3.72 -6.73 -5.31
CA GLU A 37 4.69 -7.68 -4.81
C GLU A 37 5.75 -8.05 -5.86
N ARG A 38 5.36 -8.08 -7.12
CA ARG A 38 6.28 -8.42 -8.22
C ARG A 38 7.20 -7.28 -8.62
N LEU A 39 6.69 -6.06 -8.61
CA LEU A 39 7.46 -4.89 -9.05
C LEU A 39 8.31 -4.41 -7.88
N GLY A 40 9.63 -4.50 -8.04
CA GLY A 40 10.56 -4.34 -6.94
C GLY A 40 10.81 -2.92 -6.49
N SER A 41 10.38 -1.91 -7.24
CA SER A 41 10.66 -0.52 -6.88
C SER A 41 9.38 0.31 -6.82
N ALA A 42 9.44 1.40 -6.07
CA ALA A 42 8.34 2.37 -6.02
C ALA A 42 8.06 2.94 -7.41
N ALA A 43 9.11 3.23 -8.17
CA ALA A 43 8.97 3.82 -9.51
C ALA A 43 8.29 2.86 -10.49
N SER A 44 8.67 1.58 -10.50
CA SER A 44 8.08 0.62 -11.42
C SER A 44 6.61 0.35 -11.07
N PHE A 45 6.29 0.29 -9.79
CA PHE A 45 4.91 0.14 -9.38
C PHE A 45 4.08 1.37 -9.75
N ALA A 46 4.60 2.58 -9.51
CA ALA A 46 3.91 3.81 -9.85
C ALA A 46 3.60 3.89 -11.33
N ALA A 47 4.55 3.50 -12.18
CA ALA A 47 4.35 3.50 -13.63
C ALA A 47 3.25 2.54 -14.05
N TRP A 48 3.22 1.35 -13.46
CA TRP A 48 2.15 0.39 -13.75
C TRP A 48 0.80 0.88 -13.24
N ALA A 49 0.77 1.52 -12.08
CA ALA A 49 -0.46 1.91 -11.42
C ALA A 49 -1.09 3.18 -11.99
N GLU A 50 -0.33 4.01 -12.69
CA GLU A 50 -0.84 5.28 -13.21
C GLU A 50 -2.13 5.13 -14.03
N PRO A 51 -2.20 4.25 -15.04
CA PRO A 51 -3.46 4.09 -15.78
C PRO A 51 -4.59 3.52 -14.94
N VAL A 52 -4.27 2.70 -13.93
CA VAL A 52 -5.30 2.19 -13.02
C VAL A 52 -5.90 3.35 -12.22
N LEU A 53 -5.06 4.22 -11.67
CA LEU A 53 -5.52 5.39 -10.93
C LEU A 53 -6.36 6.32 -11.79
N GLY A 54 -6.02 6.44 -13.06
CA GLY A 54 -6.78 7.28 -13.99
C GLY A 54 -8.14 6.70 -14.36
N ALA A 55 -8.36 5.41 -14.12
CA ALA A 55 -9.57 4.71 -14.53
C ALA A 55 -10.54 4.41 -13.39
N VAL A 56 -10.09 4.51 -12.14
CA VAL A 56 -10.94 4.21 -10.99
C VAL A 56 -11.31 5.48 -10.23
N ASP A 57 -12.32 5.37 -9.36
CA ASP A 57 -12.73 6.46 -8.50
C ASP A 57 -11.58 6.87 -7.58
N ALA A 58 -11.20 8.14 -7.62
CA ALA A 58 -10.08 8.66 -6.85
C ALA A 58 -10.26 8.50 -5.33
N ASP A 59 -11.51 8.48 -4.87
CA ASP A 59 -11.83 8.31 -3.46
C ASP A 59 -12.19 6.87 -3.11
N GLY A 60 -12.11 5.96 -4.08
CA GLY A 60 -12.52 4.58 -3.92
C GLY A 60 -11.44 3.71 -3.30
N PHE A 61 -11.83 2.47 -3.02
CA PHE A 61 -10.99 1.49 -2.37
C PHE A 61 -9.73 1.15 -3.18
N ILE A 62 -9.87 0.98 -4.50
CA ILE A 62 -8.72 0.59 -5.34
C ILE A 62 -7.67 1.70 -5.35
N ALA A 63 -8.09 2.95 -5.50
CA ALA A 63 -7.15 4.08 -5.49
C ALA A 63 -6.42 4.16 -4.14
N ARG A 64 -7.15 3.95 -3.05
CA ARG A 64 -6.52 3.92 -1.72
C ARG A 64 -5.51 2.79 -1.61
N ARG A 65 -5.86 1.60 -2.08
CA ARG A 65 -4.96 0.43 -2.04
C ARG A 65 -3.67 0.70 -2.81
N VAL A 66 -3.79 1.30 -3.99
CA VAL A 66 -2.62 1.67 -4.79
C VAL A 66 -1.75 2.68 -4.04
N ARG A 67 -2.36 3.71 -3.47
CA ARG A 67 -1.61 4.73 -2.74
C ARG A 67 -0.91 4.14 -1.52
N GLU A 68 -1.55 3.21 -0.83
CA GLU A 68 -0.94 2.56 0.33
C GLU A 68 0.22 1.66 -0.06
N TRP A 69 0.11 0.94 -1.17
CA TRP A 69 1.26 0.19 -1.70
C TRP A 69 2.41 1.11 -2.06
N SER A 70 2.12 2.25 -2.67
CA SER A 70 3.15 3.22 -3.02
C SER A 70 3.87 3.73 -1.77
N LEU A 71 3.11 4.04 -0.72
CA LEU A 71 3.69 4.45 0.57
C LEU A 71 4.56 3.34 1.15
N PHE A 72 4.10 2.10 1.13
CA PHE A 72 4.85 0.97 1.65
C PHE A 72 6.20 0.84 0.94
N LYS A 73 6.20 0.96 -0.40
CA LYS A 73 7.44 0.85 -1.17
C LYS A 73 8.41 2.00 -0.91
N VAL A 74 7.90 3.20 -0.71
CA VAL A 74 8.73 4.34 -0.32
C VAL A 74 9.36 4.09 1.05
N LEU A 75 8.58 3.56 1.99
CA LEU A 75 9.12 3.22 3.32
C LEU A 75 10.21 2.15 3.23
N GLN A 76 10.07 1.19 2.34
CA GLN A 76 11.08 0.15 2.13
C GLN A 76 12.35 0.68 1.48
N SER A 77 12.24 1.75 0.69
CA SER A 77 13.40 2.31 -0.01
C SER A 77 14.33 3.09 0.89
N GLY A 78 13.94 3.34 2.12
CA GLY A 78 14.76 4.09 3.06
C GLY A 78 14.59 5.60 3.00
N GLU A 79 13.63 6.08 2.24
CA GLU A 79 13.33 7.50 2.19
C GLU A 79 12.72 7.98 3.52
N ALA A 80 12.72 9.28 3.72
CA ALA A 80 12.18 9.88 4.94
C ALA A 80 10.74 9.46 5.18
N VAL A 81 10.40 9.16 6.44
CA VAL A 81 9.07 8.70 6.82
C VAL A 81 8.10 9.86 6.82
N ASP A 82 6.98 9.70 6.09
CA ASP A 82 5.85 10.61 6.18
C ASP A 82 4.96 10.16 7.34
N ARG A 83 5.15 10.77 8.51
CA ARG A 83 4.43 10.38 9.73
C ARG A 83 2.92 10.54 9.56
N ALA A 84 2.48 11.63 8.93
CA ALA A 84 1.05 11.89 8.76
C ALA A 84 0.40 10.85 7.83
N ALA A 85 1.06 10.52 6.73
CA ALA A 85 0.54 9.53 5.80
C ALA A 85 0.46 8.15 6.45
N LEU A 86 1.49 7.78 7.21
CA LEU A 86 1.51 6.48 7.89
C LEU A 86 0.44 6.41 8.98
N ALA A 87 0.27 7.47 9.76
CA ALA A 87 -0.76 7.53 10.80
C ALA A 87 -2.17 7.46 10.21
N ALA A 88 -2.38 8.03 9.04
CA ALA A 88 -3.68 8.03 8.37
C ALA A 88 -3.97 6.77 7.57
N SER A 89 -2.99 5.87 7.43
CA SER A 89 -3.14 4.66 6.62
C SER A 89 -4.06 3.64 7.29
N SER A 90 -4.55 2.70 6.50
CA SER A 90 -5.49 1.68 6.97
C SER A 90 -4.82 0.68 7.91
N ASN A 91 -5.66 -0.06 8.65
CA ASN A 91 -5.17 -1.15 9.48
C ASN A 91 -4.39 -2.18 8.65
N TRP A 92 -4.84 -2.44 7.43
CA TRP A 92 -4.14 -3.36 6.53
C TRP A 92 -2.70 -2.92 6.29
N LEU A 93 -2.50 -1.65 5.93
CA LEU A 93 -1.15 -1.16 5.66
C LEU A 93 -0.30 -1.12 6.92
N GLN A 94 -0.86 -0.63 8.02
CA GLN A 94 -0.10 -0.55 9.27
C GLN A 94 0.34 -1.92 9.76
N ARG A 95 -0.53 -2.93 9.62
CA ARG A 95 -0.18 -4.30 9.97
C ARG A 95 0.94 -4.82 9.06
N LYS A 96 0.84 -4.56 7.76
CA LYS A 96 1.87 -4.97 6.81
C LYS A 96 3.22 -4.34 7.13
N VAL A 97 3.23 -3.05 7.47
CA VAL A 97 4.45 -2.36 7.86
C VAL A 97 5.04 -2.97 9.13
N VAL A 98 4.21 -3.23 10.13
CA VAL A 98 4.69 -3.86 11.37
C VAL A 98 5.32 -5.22 11.10
N GLU A 99 4.76 -6.00 10.18
CA GLU A 99 5.24 -7.36 9.88
C GLU A 99 6.48 -7.36 9.00
N GLU A 100 6.63 -6.42 8.10
CA GLU A 100 7.62 -6.51 7.04
C GLU A 100 8.70 -5.43 7.05
N ALA A 101 8.49 -4.30 7.75
CA ALA A 101 9.46 -3.22 7.73
C ALA A 101 10.74 -3.60 8.48
N ASP A 102 11.88 -3.20 7.92
CA ASP A 102 13.19 -3.44 8.52
C ASP A 102 13.77 -2.19 9.16
N SER A 103 13.00 -1.12 9.26
CA SER A 103 13.44 0.14 9.82
C SER A 103 12.91 0.36 11.23
N ALA A 104 13.80 0.45 12.20
CA ALA A 104 13.40 0.76 13.57
C ALA A 104 12.72 2.14 13.64
N THR A 105 13.12 3.08 12.80
CA THR A 105 12.52 4.42 12.77
C THR A 105 11.04 4.34 12.34
N VAL A 106 10.74 3.60 11.28
CA VAL A 106 9.37 3.43 10.81
C VAL A 106 8.52 2.75 11.89
N LEU A 107 9.06 1.70 12.50
CA LEU A 107 8.34 0.98 13.56
C LEU A 107 8.12 1.85 14.78
N ALA A 108 9.08 2.72 15.12
CA ALA A 108 8.91 3.65 16.24
C ALA A 108 7.77 4.63 15.98
N VAL A 109 7.64 5.10 14.74
CA VAL A 109 6.51 5.97 14.35
C VAL A 109 5.18 5.25 14.57
N LEU A 110 5.07 4.00 14.12
CA LEU A 110 3.85 3.23 14.33
C LEU A 110 3.60 2.90 15.80
N GLY A 111 4.66 2.76 16.59
CA GLY A 111 4.53 2.58 18.03
C GLY A 111 3.82 3.75 18.70
N GLU A 112 3.94 4.94 18.13
CA GLU A 112 3.27 6.15 18.64
C GLU A 112 1.94 6.41 17.96
N THR A 113 1.84 6.18 16.64
CA THR A 113 0.72 6.64 15.83
C THR A 113 -0.20 5.54 15.33
N GLY A 114 0.11 4.27 15.61
CA GLY A 114 -0.71 3.16 15.13
C GLY A 114 -2.18 3.29 15.53
N ARG A 115 -3.07 2.87 14.63
CA ARG A 115 -4.51 3.06 14.80
C ARG A 115 -5.09 2.26 15.97
N THR A 116 -4.47 1.12 16.28
CA THR A 116 -4.94 0.27 17.38
C THR A 116 -3.82 0.06 18.40
N LYS A 117 -4.22 -0.24 19.63
CA LYS A 117 -3.27 -0.57 20.68
C LYS A 117 -2.40 -1.77 20.28
N ARG A 118 -3.01 -2.77 19.61
CA ARG A 118 -2.28 -3.94 19.16
C ARG A 118 -1.18 -3.58 18.17
N ILE A 119 -1.48 -2.75 17.18
CA ILE A 119 -0.50 -2.29 16.21
C ILE A 119 0.62 -1.54 16.91
N ARG A 120 0.28 -0.61 17.81
CA ARG A 120 1.29 0.17 18.53
C ARG A 120 2.22 -0.73 19.36
N ASN A 121 1.65 -1.72 20.04
CA ASN A 121 2.46 -2.62 20.89
C ASN A 121 3.36 -3.52 20.06
N LEU A 122 2.83 -4.07 18.95
CA LEU A 122 3.64 -4.90 18.05
C LEU A 122 4.78 -4.10 17.43
N ALA A 123 4.50 -2.87 17.04
CA ALA A 123 5.51 -1.99 16.45
C ALA A 123 6.62 -1.70 17.45
N LYS A 124 6.28 -1.39 18.70
CA LYS A 124 7.26 -1.15 19.74
C LYS A 124 8.13 -2.37 20.01
N THR A 125 7.52 -3.53 20.05
CA THR A 125 8.24 -4.79 20.27
C THR A 125 9.24 -5.05 19.15
N ARG A 126 8.81 -4.93 17.89
CA ARG A 126 9.70 -5.14 16.76
C ARG A 126 10.80 -4.08 16.67
N ALA A 127 10.47 -2.83 16.96
CA ALA A 127 11.47 -1.76 16.96
C ALA A 127 12.56 -2.06 17.99
N GLY A 128 12.17 -2.53 19.18
CA GLY A 128 13.12 -2.92 20.21
C GLY A 128 14.02 -4.08 19.78
N ARG A 129 13.43 -5.08 19.12
CA ARG A 129 14.20 -6.22 18.61
C ARG A 129 15.21 -5.81 17.54
N LEU A 130 14.80 -4.95 16.62
CA LEU A 130 15.70 -4.48 15.57
C LEU A 130 16.87 -3.70 16.14
N ARG A 131 16.62 -2.85 17.12
CA ARG A 131 17.70 -2.09 17.78
C ARG A 131 18.64 -3.01 18.54
N ALA A 132 18.10 -4.02 19.21
CA ALA A 132 18.91 -4.95 19.97
C ALA A 132 19.80 -5.84 19.09
N SER A 133 19.29 -6.24 17.92
CA SER A 133 20.04 -7.13 17.02
C SER A 133 20.88 -6.38 16.00
N GLY A 134 20.53 -5.16 15.71
CA GLY A 134 21.16 -4.43 14.61
C GLY A 134 22.36 -3.65 15.01
N GLN A 135 22.40 -3.45 16.08
CA GLN A 135 23.40 -2.71 16.33
C GLN A 135 23.41 -1.60 16.56
#